data_01d534fe2ffd76d18b01abc12567de5e
#
_entry.id   01d534fe2ffd76d18b01abc12567de5e
#
_cell.length_a   1.000
_cell.length_b   1.000
_cell.length_c   1.000
_cell.angle_alpha   90.00
_cell.angle_beta   90.00
_cell.angle_gamma   90.00
#
_symmetry.space_group_name_H-M   'P 1'
#
loop_
_entity.id
_entity.type
_entity.pdbx_description
1 polymer ?
#
loop_
_entity_poly.entity_id
_entity_poly.type
_entity_poly.pdbx_seq_one_letter_code
_entity_poly.pdbx_strand_id
1 'polypeptide(L)'
;MSKIINFNVKTNNVIYFLEDLKREIEERNIDNIMIACKDKRENEVLTGYVHLETAEKQELLGHIQVDVIDEMIKANYVTPD
;
A
#
# COMPACT_ATOMS: atom_id res chain seq x y z
N MET A 1 -11.84 15.62 -7.65
CA MET A 1 -10.45 15.21 -7.60
C MET A 1 -10.18 14.33 -6.40
N SER A 2 -9.49 13.24 -6.61
CA SER A 2 -9.20 12.30 -5.52
C SER A 2 -8.15 12.85 -4.59
N LYS A 3 -8.37 12.64 -3.32
CA LYS A 3 -7.40 12.97 -2.31
C LYS A 3 -6.64 11.71 -1.94
N ILE A 4 -5.32 11.78 -1.96
CA ILE A 4 -4.47 10.64 -1.61
C ILE A 4 -4.04 10.80 -0.17
N ILE A 5 -4.33 9.78 0.64
CA ILE A 5 -3.95 9.76 2.04
C ILE A 5 -3.02 8.57 2.25
N ASN A 6 -1.86 8.85 2.80
CA ASN A 6 -0.90 7.80 3.08
C ASN A 6 -1.23 7.14 4.42
N PHE A 7 -1.64 5.88 4.37
CA PHE A 7 -1.93 5.10 5.57
C PHE A 7 -0.65 4.36 5.98
N ASN A 8 0.11 4.99 6.84
CA ASN A 8 1.41 4.46 7.24
C ASN A 8 1.44 4.28 8.74
N VAL A 9 1.28 3.04 9.19
CA VAL A 9 1.25 2.69 10.59
C VAL A 9 2.66 2.33 11.05
N LYS A 10 3.09 2.92 12.14
CA LYS A 10 4.41 2.63 12.69
C LYS A 10 4.36 1.34 13.50
N THR A 11 4.42 0.23 12.78
CA THR A 11 4.45 -1.07 13.42
C THR A 11 5.26 -2.04 12.56
N ASN A 12 5.93 -2.97 13.22
CA ASN A 12 6.63 -4.05 12.53
C ASN A 12 5.80 -5.32 12.45
N ASN A 13 4.56 -5.26 12.94
CA ASN A 13 3.71 -6.43 13.02
C ASN A 13 2.59 -6.32 11.99
N VAL A 14 2.58 -7.25 11.05
CA VAL A 14 1.58 -7.27 9.96
C VAL A 14 0.17 -7.41 10.51
N ILE A 15 -0.02 -8.19 11.56
CA ILE A 15 -1.36 -8.40 12.13
C ILE A 15 -1.90 -7.11 12.72
N TYR A 16 -1.09 -6.36 13.45
CA TYR A 16 -1.51 -5.06 13.98
C TYR A 16 -1.81 -4.07 12.86
N PHE A 17 -1.01 -4.09 11.81
CA PHE A 17 -1.26 -3.26 10.65
C PHE A 17 -2.63 -3.58 10.04
N LEU A 18 -2.94 -4.86 9.88
CA LEU A 18 -4.22 -5.29 9.32
C LEU A 18 -5.40 -4.91 10.21
N GLU A 19 -5.22 -4.98 11.52
CA GLU A 19 -6.26 -4.58 12.46
C GLU A 19 -6.55 -3.09 12.36
N ASP A 20 -5.51 -2.27 12.25
CA ASP A 20 -5.67 -0.83 12.07
C ASP A 20 -6.33 -0.52 10.74
N LEU A 21 -5.92 -1.22 9.69
CA LEU A 21 -6.51 -1.06 8.36
C LEU A 21 -7.98 -1.45 8.37
N LYS A 22 -8.33 -2.52 9.08
CA LYS A 22 -9.72 -2.95 9.20
C LYS A 22 -10.58 -1.82 9.79
N ARG A 23 -10.09 -1.14 10.82
CA ARG A 23 -10.82 -0.03 11.42
C ARG A 23 -11.01 1.12 10.43
N GLU A 24 -9.96 1.44 9.68
CA GLU A 24 -10.07 2.49 8.64
C GLU A 24 -11.09 2.11 7.58
N ILE A 25 -11.09 0.85 7.16
CA ILE A 25 -12.03 0.35 6.17
C ILE A 25 -13.47 0.50 6.68
N GLU A 26 -13.71 0.14 7.93
CA GLU A 26 -15.04 0.22 8.52
C GLU A 26 -15.48 1.67 8.70
N GLU A 27 -14.60 2.53 9.17
CA GLU A 27 -14.93 3.94 9.40
C GLU A 27 -15.20 4.71 8.11
N ARG A 28 -14.48 4.38 7.04
CA ARG A 28 -14.58 5.08 5.77
C ARG A 28 -15.49 4.39 4.76
N ASN A 29 -16.04 3.24 5.12
CA ASN A 29 -16.87 2.43 4.21
C ASN A 29 -16.14 2.11 2.90
N ILE A 30 -14.89 1.68 3.03
CA ILE A 30 -14.09 1.28 1.87
C ILE A 30 -14.53 -0.10 1.45
N ASP A 31 -14.86 -0.28 0.17
CA ASP A 31 -15.21 -1.59 -0.36
C ASP A 31 -14.36 -2.03 -1.55
N ASN A 32 -13.33 -1.25 -1.85
CA ASN A 32 -12.37 -1.58 -2.93
C ASN A 32 -10.98 -1.63 -2.33
N ILE A 33 -10.28 -2.74 -2.52
CA ILE A 33 -8.95 -2.88 -1.94
C ILE A 33 -8.06 -3.75 -2.80
N MET A 34 -6.80 -3.41 -2.81
CA MET A 34 -5.76 -4.21 -3.46
C MET A 34 -4.64 -4.43 -2.44
N ILE A 35 -4.18 -5.66 -2.32
CA ILE A 35 -3.09 -5.99 -1.42
C ILE A 35 -2.01 -6.78 -2.14
N ALA A 36 -0.79 -6.66 -1.63
CA ALA A 36 0.34 -7.47 -2.06
C ALA A 36 1.18 -7.80 -0.84
N CYS A 37 1.52 -9.06 -0.69
CA CYS A 37 2.30 -9.53 0.45
C CYS A 37 3.47 -10.36 -0.05
N LYS A 38 4.56 -10.33 0.67
CA LYS A 38 5.72 -11.12 0.31
C LYS A 38 6.05 -12.13 1.40
N ASP A 39 6.15 -13.40 0.99
CA ASP A 39 6.62 -14.46 1.85
C ASP A 39 8.08 -14.74 1.49
N LYS A 40 8.99 -14.27 2.34
CA LYS A 40 10.41 -14.42 2.10
C LYS A 40 10.90 -15.85 2.24
N ARG A 41 10.21 -16.63 3.06
CA ARG A 41 10.61 -18.03 3.30
C ARG A 41 10.40 -18.90 2.07
N GLU A 42 9.24 -18.72 1.42
CA GLU A 42 8.90 -19.48 0.24
C GLU A 42 9.21 -18.72 -1.05
N ASN A 43 9.69 -17.48 -0.94
CA ASN A 43 9.97 -16.62 -2.08
C ASN A 43 8.72 -16.45 -2.97
N GLU A 44 7.59 -16.22 -2.33
CA GLU A 44 6.31 -16.08 -3.02
C GLU A 44 5.71 -14.72 -2.77
N VAL A 45 4.87 -14.28 -3.71
CA VAL A 45 4.11 -13.05 -3.58
C VAL A 45 2.63 -13.40 -3.66
N LEU A 46 1.88 -12.91 -2.67
CA LEU A 46 0.44 -13.08 -2.66
C LEU A 46 -0.21 -11.75 -3.00
N THR A 47 -1.18 -11.79 -3.89
CA THR A 47 -1.95 -10.59 -4.24
C THR A 47 -3.43 -10.88 -4.04
N GLY A 48 -4.17 -9.83 -3.68
CA GLY A 48 -5.60 -9.95 -3.49
C GLY A 48 -6.30 -8.68 -3.91
N TYR A 49 -7.51 -8.84 -4.42
CA TYR A 49 -8.31 -7.73 -4.94
C TYR A 49 -9.76 -7.90 -4.53
N VAL A 50 -10.41 -6.81 -4.13
CA VAL A 50 -11.83 -6.80 -3.83
C VAL A 50 -12.49 -5.67 -4.61
N HIS A 51 -13.46 -6.01 -5.45
CA HIS A 51 -14.28 -5.07 -6.22
C HIS A 51 -13.43 -4.09 -7.04
N LEU A 52 -12.40 -4.60 -7.72
CA LEU A 52 -11.55 -3.77 -8.56
C LEU A 52 -11.54 -4.29 -9.99
N GLU A 53 -11.82 -3.40 -10.92
CA GLU A 53 -11.65 -3.68 -12.34
C GLU A 53 -10.20 -3.40 -12.74
N THR A 54 -9.82 -3.85 -13.93
CA THR A 54 -8.44 -3.73 -14.40
C THR A 54 -7.93 -2.29 -14.36
N ALA A 55 -8.75 -1.34 -14.81
CA ALA A 55 -8.36 0.07 -14.81
C ALA A 55 -8.11 0.59 -13.41
N GLU A 56 -8.94 0.17 -12.46
CA GLU A 56 -8.79 0.58 -11.06
C GLU A 56 -7.54 -0.03 -10.43
N LYS A 57 -7.24 -1.27 -10.78
CA LYS A 57 -6.01 -1.91 -10.31
C LYS A 57 -4.78 -1.15 -10.79
N GLN A 58 -4.80 -0.71 -12.05
CA GLN A 58 -3.70 0.07 -12.61
C GLN A 58 -3.59 1.44 -11.94
N GLU A 59 -4.72 2.05 -11.62
CA GLU A 59 -4.72 3.33 -10.91
C GLU A 59 -4.08 3.20 -9.54
N LEU A 60 -4.50 2.21 -8.76
CA LEU A 60 -3.93 1.98 -7.43
C LEU A 60 -2.45 1.62 -7.50
N LEU A 61 -2.10 0.78 -8.45
CA LEU A 61 -0.70 0.42 -8.66
C LEU A 61 0.15 1.65 -9.00
N GLY A 62 -0.40 2.56 -9.81
CA GLY A 62 0.29 3.79 -10.15
C GLY A 62 0.58 4.66 -8.93
N HIS A 63 -0.38 4.76 -8.03
CA HIS A 63 -0.18 5.52 -6.79
C HIS A 63 0.91 4.89 -5.91
N ILE A 64 0.90 3.57 -5.79
CA ILE A 64 1.94 2.86 -5.04
C ILE A 64 3.31 3.10 -5.67
N GLN A 65 3.38 3.06 -7.00
CA GLN A 65 4.62 3.31 -7.72
C GLN A 65 5.16 4.73 -7.45
N VAL A 66 4.28 5.72 -7.43
CA VAL A 66 4.69 7.09 -7.13
C VAL A 66 5.29 7.18 -5.73
N ASP A 67 4.67 6.52 -4.75
CA ASP A 67 5.20 6.49 -3.39
C ASP A 67 6.59 5.89 -3.35
N VAL A 68 6.79 4.78 -4.05
CA VAL A 68 8.08 4.10 -4.07
C VAL A 68 9.15 4.96 -4.75
N ILE A 69 8.80 5.57 -5.89
CA ILE A 69 9.72 6.44 -6.61
C ILE A 69 10.09 7.65 -5.75
N ASP A 70 9.12 8.22 -5.05
CA ASP A 70 9.34 9.35 -4.16
C ASP A 70 10.34 8.99 -3.06
N GLU A 71 10.16 7.80 -2.47
CA GLU A 71 11.09 7.30 -1.45
C GLU A 71 12.50 7.15 -1.99
N MET A 72 12.61 6.61 -3.20
CA MET A 72 13.91 6.44 -3.84
C MET A 72 14.61 7.77 -4.10
N ILE A 73 13.84 8.76 -4.55
CA ILE A 73 14.37 10.09 -4.80
C ILE A 73 14.85 10.73 -3.49
N LYS A 74 14.05 10.62 -2.44
CA LYS A 74 14.40 11.17 -1.13
C LYS A 74 15.67 10.52 -0.58
N ALA A 75 15.78 9.21 -0.74
CA ALA A 75 16.96 8.49 -0.29
C ALA A 75 18.23 8.98 -1.00
N ASN A 76 18.13 9.25 -2.29
CA ASN A 76 19.26 9.76 -3.06
C ASN A 76 19.61 11.20 -2.68
N TYR A 77 18.62 12.01 -2.41
CA TYR A 77 18.86 13.41 -2.04
C TYR A 77 19.42 13.56 -0.65
N VAL A 78 19.13 12.63 0.22
CA VAL A 78 19.62 12.70 1.60
C VAL A 78 21.05 12.24 1.69
N THR A 79 21.57 11.61 0.67
CA THR A 79 22.95 11.13 0.67
C THR A 79 23.91 12.30 0.70
N PRO A 80 24.72 12.41 1.73
CA PRO A 80 25.70 13.52 1.78
C PRO A 80 26.81 13.30 0.77
N ASP A 81 27.34 14.39 0.36
CA ASP A 81 28.46 14.38 -0.58
C ASP A 81 29.75 13.95 0.07
#